data_f89fc4b4fb33e0ccc639b3f6afa43e54
#
_entry.id   f89fc4b4fb33e0ccc639b3f6afa43e54
#
_cell.length_a   1.000
_cell.length_b   1.000
_cell.length_c   1.000
_cell.angle_alpha   90.00
_cell.angle_beta   90.00
_cell.angle_gamma   90.00
#
_symmetry.space_group_name_H-M   'P 1'
#
loop_
_entity.id
_entity.type
_entity.pdbx_description
1 polymer ?
#
loop_
_entity_poly.entity_id
_entity_poly.type
_entity_poly.pdbx_seq_one_letter_code
_entity_poly.pdbx_strand_id
1 'polypeptide(L)'
;MKDARSVPVGYMDVLEMYPLDFEEFACANKISPKIIDALRKSFQDKTPVDAVIHEKMMERFRLYLIVGGMPAAVMRYLETNNLQEVLRIQRSIITLYKRDIARYDPEEKLYLEDIFDL
;
A
#
# COMPACT_ATOMS: atom_id res chain seq x y z
N MET A 1 -25.41 26.66 -4.10
CA MET A 1 -24.48 27.17 -3.05
C MET A 1 -23.65 25.98 -2.56
N LYS A 2 -22.36 25.91 -2.96
CA LYS A 2 -21.46 24.87 -2.48
C LYS A 2 -21.05 25.24 -1.05
N ASP A 3 -21.45 24.43 -0.08
CA ASP A 3 -20.93 24.54 1.28
C ASP A 3 -19.43 24.18 1.23
N ALA A 4 -18.61 25.20 1.06
CA ALA A 4 -17.21 25.09 1.36
C ALA A 4 -17.11 24.93 2.90
N ARG A 5 -16.97 23.68 3.35
CA ARG A 5 -16.58 23.41 4.74
C ARG A 5 -15.25 24.11 4.96
N SER A 6 -15.29 25.27 5.63
CA SER A 6 -14.09 25.99 6.01
C SER A 6 -13.28 25.10 6.93
N VAL A 7 -12.12 24.67 6.48
CA VAL A 7 -11.13 24.04 7.35
C VAL A 7 -10.70 25.10 8.36
N PRO A 8 -10.85 24.88 9.67
CA PRO A 8 -10.44 25.85 10.67
C PRO A 8 -8.92 26.01 10.63
N VAL A 9 -8.48 27.11 10.03
CA VAL A 9 -7.05 27.46 9.90
C VAL A 9 -6.51 27.72 11.31
N GLY A 10 -5.50 26.97 11.73
CA GLY A 10 -4.79 27.16 13.00
C GLY A 10 -5.17 26.19 14.14
N TYR A 11 -6.11 25.25 13.91
CA TYR A 11 -6.52 24.25 14.91
C TYR A 11 -6.34 22.80 14.47
N MET A 12 -5.71 22.54 13.33
CA MET A 12 -5.49 21.19 12.81
C MET A 12 -4.06 21.05 12.33
N ASP A 13 -3.37 20.05 12.83
CA ASP A 13 -2.13 19.54 12.26
C ASP A 13 -2.49 18.53 11.18
N VAL A 14 -1.99 18.72 9.96
CA VAL A 14 -2.18 17.80 8.85
C VAL A 14 -1.02 16.80 8.86
N LEU A 15 -1.32 15.55 9.15
CA LEU A 15 -0.39 14.45 9.04
C LEU A 15 -0.66 13.66 7.76
N GLU A 16 0.30 13.67 6.85
CA GLU A 16 0.21 12.86 5.64
C GLU A 16 0.58 11.41 5.94
N MET A 17 -0.30 10.48 5.57
CA MET A 17 -0.06 9.04 5.67
C MET A 17 -0.10 8.41 4.28
N TYR A 18 0.92 7.61 4.01
CA TYR A 18 1.03 6.85 2.75
C TYR A 18 0.82 5.35 3.00
N PRO A 19 0.51 4.56 1.96
CA PRO A 19 0.56 3.10 2.06
C PRO A 19 1.95 2.63 2.50
N LEU A 20 2.01 1.46 3.13
CA LEU A 20 3.29 0.85 3.52
C LEU A 20 4.20 0.69 2.30
N ASP A 21 5.45 1.07 2.46
CA ASP A 21 6.47 0.78 1.47
C ASP A 21 6.95 -0.69 1.58
N PHE A 22 7.86 -1.09 0.68
CA PHE A 22 8.36 -2.47 0.68
C PHE A 22 9.16 -2.82 1.94
N GLU A 23 9.91 -1.88 2.50
CA GLU A 23 10.68 -2.09 3.72
C GLU A 23 9.76 -2.33 4.92
N GLU A 24 8.76 -1.48 5.09
CA GLU A 24 7.74 -1.61 6.14
C GLU A 24 6.98 -2.94 6.01
N PHE A 25 6.59 -3.29 4.78
CA PHE A 25 5.94 -4.56 4.47
C PHE A 25 6.85 -5.75 4.81
N ALA A 26 8.13 -5.70 4.44
CA ALA A 26 9.09 -6.76 4.72
C ALA A 26 9.30 -6.94 6.23
N CYS A 27 9.42 -5.85 6.98
CA CYS A 27 9.52 -5.86 8.44
C CYS A 27 8.26 -6.45 9.09
N ALA A 28 7.07 -6.07 8.64
CA ALA A 28 5.81 -6.67 9.10
C ALA A 28 5.75 -8.19 8.82
N ASN A 29 6.37 -8.64 7.74
CA ASN A 29 6.54 -10.06 7.38
C ASN A 29 7.78 -10.72 8.02
N LYS A 30 8.24 -10.22 9.17
CA LYS A 30 9.33 -10.78 10.00
C LYS A 30 10.70 -10.78 9.34
N ILE A 31 10.95 -9.93 8.36
CA ILE A 31 12.31 -9.63 7.90
C ILE A 31 12.97 -8.75 8.95
N SER A 32 14.14 -9.19 9.42
CA SER A 32 14.88 -8.42 10.43
C SER A 32 15.37 -7.08 9.84
N PRO A 33 15.28 -5.96 10.58
CA PRO A 33 15.89 -4.70 10.18
C PRO A 33 17.37 -4.81 9.84
N LYS A 34 18.10 -5.70 10.49
CA LYS A 34 19.52 -5.98 10.20
C LYS A 34 19.74 -6.45 8.75
N ILE A 35 18.78 -7.19 8.18
CA ILE A 35 18.86 -7.64 6.78
C ILE A 35 18.68 -6.43 5.86
N ILE A 36 17.73 -5.54 6.17
CA ILE A 36 17.49 -4.31 5.41
C ILE A 36 18.75 -3.42 5.44
N ASP A 37 19.36 -3.22 6.61
CA ASP A 37 20.60 -2.46 6.75
C ASP A 37 21.76 -3.07 5.95
N ALA A 38 21.89 -4.41 5.95
CA ALA A 38 22.89 -5.11 5.16
C ALA A 38 22.67 -4.91 3.65
N LEU A 39 21.41 -4.92 3.18
CA LEU A 39 21.08 -4.63 1.79
C LEU A 39 21.44 -3.19 1.40
N ARG A 40 21.12 -2.21 2.26
CA ARG A 40 21.50 -0.81 2.05
C ARG A 40 23.00 -0.65 1.95
N LYS A 41 23.74 -1.30 2.85
CA LYS A 41 25.19 -1.27 2.83
C LYS A 41 25.75 -1.89 1.54
N SER A 42 25.27 -3.08 1.14
CA SER A 42 25.69 -3.71 -0.12
C SER A 42 25.43 -2.81 -1.33
N PHE A 43 24.31 -2.09 -1.34
CA PHE A 43 23.97 -1.12 -2.40
C PHE A 43 24.96 0.07 -2.42
N GLN A 44 25.28 0.63 -1.23
CA GLN A 44 26.24 1.75 -1.10
C GLN A 44 27.64 1.35 -1.53
N ASP A 45 28.08 0.17 -1.07
CA ASP A 45 29.43 -0.38 -1.32
C ASP A 45 29.54 -1.01 -2.73
N LYS A 46 28.41 -1.09 -3.49
CA LYS A 46 28.33 -1.76 -4.80
C LYS A 46 28.84 -3.22 -4.73
N THR A 47 28.58 -3.89 -3.61
CA THR A 47 28.93 -5.29 -3.41
C THR A 47 27.70 -6.19 -3.65
N PRO A 48 27.90 -7.42 -4.17
CA PRO A 48 26.78 -8.34 -4.37
C PRO A 48 26.17 -8.74 -3.02
N VAL A 49 24.86 -8.90 -3.01
CA VAL A 49 24.11 -9.44 -1.86
C VAL A 49 24.24 -10.97 -1.87
N ASP A 50 24.27 -11.57 -0.69
CA ASP A 50 24.21 -13.02 -0.55
C ASP A 50 23.01 -13.61 -1.29
N ALA A 51 23.22 -14.70 -2.03
CA ALA A 51 22.21 -15.28 -2.93
C ALA A 51 20.94 -15.72 -2.18
N VAL A 52 21.07 -16.27 -0.98
CA VAL A 52 19.94 -16.73 -0.16
C VAL A 52 19.11 -15.53 0.33
N ILE A 53 19.80 -14.46 0.74
CA ILE A 53 19.12 -13.21 1.16
C ILE A 53 18.42 -12.59 -0.04
N HIS A 54 19.08 -12.54 -1.19
CA HIS A 54 18.48 -11.99 -2.41
C HIS A 54 17.21 -12.76 -2.81
N GLU A 55 17.27 -14.09 -2.88
CA GLU A 55 16.11 -14.91 -3.25
C GLU A 55 14.94 -14.69 -2.29
N LYS A 56 15.20 -14.69 -0.99
CA LYS A 56 14.18 -14.42 0.03
C LYS A 56 13.57 -13.04 -0.10
N MET A 57 14.37 -12.02 -0.38
CA MET A 57 13.84 -10.66 -0.57
C MET A 57 13.03 -10.54 -1.85
N MET A 58 13.45 -11.21 -2.94
CA MET A 58 12.69 -11.25 -4.18
C MET A 58 11.34 -11.96 -4.03
N GLU A 59 11.29 -13.02 -3.22
CA GLU A 59 10.03 -13.69 -2.86
C GLU A 59 9.09 -12.73 -2.11
N ARG A 60 9.60 -12.00 -1.13
CA ARG A 60 8.82 -11.00 -0.38
C ARG A 60 8.40 -9.82 -1.25
N PHE A 61 9.24 -9.41 -2.19
CA PHE A 61 8.90 -8.36 -3.14
C PHE A 61 7.75 -8.77 -4.08
N ARG A 62 7.79 -9.99 -4.61
CA ARG A 62 6.67 -10.51 -5.41
C ARG A 62 5.37 -10.56 -4.59
N LEU A 63 5.45 -10.96 -3.34
CA LEU A 63 4.31 -10.95 -2.43
C LEU A 63 3.77 -9.53 -2.20
N TYR A 64 4.67 -8.56 -2.01
CA TYR A 64 4.30 -7.15 -1.88
C TYR A 64 3.58 -6.61 -3.11
N LEU A 65 4.01 -6.99 -4.31
CA LEU A 65 3.33 -6.59 -5.55
C LEU A 65 1.88 -7.13 -5.64
N ILE A 66 1.60 -8.26 -4.99
CA ILE A 66 0.25 -8.86 -4.95
C ILE A 66 -0.60 -8.26 -3.84
N VAL A 67 -0.05 -8.15 -2.63
CA VAL A 67 -0.78 -7.67 -1.45
C VAL A 67 -0.94 -6.15 -1.45
N GLY A 68 0.10 -5.44 -1.94
CA GLY A 68 0.19 -3.99 -1.89
C GLY A 68 0.54 -3.44 -0.50
N GLY A 69 0.60 -2.11 -0.42
CA GLY A 69 0.94 -1.39 0.82
C GLY A 69 -0.27 -0.93 1.64
N MET A 70 -1.51 -1.22 1.23
CA MET A 70 -2.69 -0.81 2.00
C MET A 70 -2.76 -1.54 3.34
N PRO A 71 -2.78 -0.83 4.49
CA PRO A 71 -2.71 -1.45 5.81
C PRO A 71 -3.75 -2.56 6.04
N ALA A 72 -4.99 -2.36 5.60
CA ALA A 72 -6.05 -3.34 5.73
C ALA A 72 -5.75 -4.66 4.98
N ALA A 73 -5.16 -4.56 3.78
CA ALA A 73 -4.76 -5.72 2.97
C ALA A 73 -3.57 -6.44 3.60
N VAL A 74 -2.56 -5.68 4.06
CA VAL A 74 -1.37 -6.23 4.73
C VAL A 74 -1.76 -6.95 6.03
N MET A 75 -2.57 -6.33 6.88
CA MET A 75 -3.04 -6.96 8.11
C MET A 75 -3.81 -8.26 7.83
N ARG A 76 -4.71 -8.25 6.86
CA ARG A 76 -5.45 -9.46 6.49
C ARG A 76 -4.51 -10.58 6.02
N TYR A 77 -3.48 -10.25 5.26
CA TYR A 77 -2.46 -11.23 4.86
C TYR A 77 -1.71 -11.79 6.07
N LEU A 78 -1.26 -10.95 7.00
CA LEU A 78 -0.52 -11.38 8.19
C LEU A 78 -1.36 -12.28 9.11
N GLU A 79 -2.68 -12.03 9.20
CA GLU A 79 -3.60 -12.83 10.01
C GLU A 79 -3.92 -14.19 9.40
N THR A 80 -4.13 -14.23 8.08
CA THR A 80 -4.73 -15.40 7.42
C THR A 80 -3.76 -16.17 6.54
N ASN A 81 -2.66 -15.54 6.12
CA ASN A 81 -1.74 -16.04 5.07
C ASN A 81 -2.50 -16.49 3.80
N ASN A 82 -3.61 -15.83 3.49
CA ASN A 82 -4.53 -16.21 2.41
C ASN A 82 -4.76 -15.04 1.45
N LEU A 83 -4.26 -15.19 0.22
CA LEU A 83 -4.39 -14.18 -0.83
C LEU A 83 -5.83 -13.95 -1.29
N GLN A 84 -6.72 -14.94 -1.16
CA GLN A 84 -8.15 -14.76 -1.49
C GLN A 84 -8.81 -13.76 -0.53
N GLU A 85 -8.46 -13.80 0.74
CA GLU A 85 -8.94 -12.84 1.73
C GLU A 85 -8.39 -11.42 1.45
N VAL A 86 -7.12 -11.32 1.05
CA VAL A 86 -6.51 -10.06 0.62
C VAL A 86 -7.28 -9.47 -0.57
N LEU A 87 -7.56 -10.28 -1.58
CA LEU A 87 -8.30 -9.86 -2.78
C LEU A 87 -9.71 -9.31 -2.43
N ARG A 88 -10.39 -9.91 -1.45
CA ARG A 88 -11.68 -9.38 -0.95
C ARG A 88 -11.54 -7.99 -0.37
N ILE A 89 -10.49 -7.75 0.44
CA ILE A 89 -10.21 -6.43 1.02
C ILE A 89 -9.89 -5.41 -0.08
N GLN A 90 -9.04 -5.77 -1.05
CA GLN A 90 -8.68 -4.89 -2.16
C GLN A 90 -9.92 -4.49 -2.98
N ARG A 91 -10.80 -5.44 -3.31
CA ARG A 91 -12.07 -5.18 -4.01
C ARG A 91 -12.99 -4.26 -3.19
N SER A 92 -13.06 -4.46 -1.88
CA SER A 92 -13.84 -3.60 -1.00
C SER A 92 -13.32 -2.16 -1.01
N ILE A 93 -12.01 -1.97 -0.97
CA ILE A 93 -11.37 -0.64 -1.04
C ILE A 93 -11.70 0.04 -2.37
N ILE A 94 -11.55 -0.66 -3.50
CA ILE A 94 -11.89 -0.13 -4.83
C ILE A 94 -13.37 0.26 -4.89
N THR A 95 -14.27 -0.58 -4.35
CA THR A 95 -15.70 -0.29 -4.31
C THR A 95 -16.03 0.98 -3.50
N LEU A 96 -15.31 1.20 -2.39
CA LEU A 96 -15.47 2.42 -1.59
C LEU A 96 -15.01 3.65 -2.37
N TYR A 97 -13.86 3.59 -3.04
CA TYR A 97 -13.39 4.69 -3.88
C TYR A 97 -14.36 5.01 -5.02
N LYS A 98 -14.88 4.01 -5.74
CA LYS A 98 -15.90 4.22 -6.77
C LYS A 98 -17.14 4.95 -6.23
N ARG A 99 -17.61 4.58 -5.03
CA ARG A 99 -18.76 5.25 -4.38
C ARG A 99 -18.47 6.69 -3.98
N ASP A 100 -17.25 6.96 -3.50
CA ASP A 100 -16.86 8.30 -3.09
C ASP A 100 -16.73 9.22 -4.30
N ILE A 101 -16.12 8.77 -5.38
CA ILE A 101 -16.02 9.50 -6.65
C ILE A 101 -17.41 9.87 -7.16
N ALA A 102 -18.36 8.91 -7.16
CA ALA A 102 -19.74 9.15 -7.58
C ALA A 102 -20.48 10.21 -6.75
N ARG A 103 -20.00 10.53 -5.55
CA ARG A 103 -20.56 11.59 -4.69
C ARG A 103 -20.01 12.98 -5.02
N TYR A 104 -18.73 13.05 -5.45
CA TYR A 104 -18.05 14.32 -5.64
C TYR A 104 -18.29 14.93 -7.03
N ASP A 105 -18.43 14.10 -8.07
CA ASP A 105 -18.68 14.56 -9.42
C ASP A 105 -19.64 13.63 -10.18
N PRO A 106 -20.96 13.91 -10.10
CA PRO A 106 -21.97 13.12 -10.81
C PRO A 106 -21.91 13.24 -12.35
N GLU A 107 -21.32 14.32 -12.89
CA GLU A 107 -21.25 14.57 -14.33
C GLU A 107 -20.06 13.82 -14.97
N GLU A 108 -18.95 13.68 -14.26
CA GLU A 108 -17.77 12.94 -14.72
C GLU A 108 -17.74 11.47 -14.26
N LYS A 109 -18.77 11.01 -13.58
CA LYS A 109 -18.87 9.67 -13.00
C LYS A 109 -18.53 8.54 -13.99
N LEU A 110 -19.03 8.64 -15.21
CA LEU A 110 -18.82 7.62 -16.27
C LEU A 110 -17.34 7.49 -16.66
N TYR A 111 -16.63 8.60 -16.82
CA TYR A 111 -15.22 8.59 -17.18
C TYR A 111 -14.35 8.00 -16.05
N LEU A 112 -14.71 8.27 -14.81
CA LEU A 112 -13.96 7.80 -13.65
C LEU A 112 -14.24 6.32 -13.36
N GLU A 113 -15.45 5.82 -13.61
CA GLU A 113 -15.78 4.40 -13.52
C GLU A 113 -15.01 3.58 -14.57
N ASP A 114 -14.89 4.06 -15.80
CA ASP A 114 -14.16 3.38 -16.88
C ASP A 114 -12.66 3.19 -16.57
N ILE A 115 -12.04 4.12 -15.82
CA ILE A 115 -10.62 3.99 -15.39
C ILE A 115 -10.42 2.81 -14.44
N PHE A 116 -11.43 2.48 -13.62
CA PHE A 116 -11.35 1.39 -12.65
C PHE A 116 -11.79 0.03 -13.21
N ASP A 117 -12.34 0.00 -14.42
CA ASP A 117 -12.84 -1.22 -15.07
C ASP A 117 -11.90 -1.73 -16.18
N LEU A 118 -10.75 -1.04 -16.37
CA LEU A 118 -9.60 -1.49 -17.17
C LEU A 118 -8.76 -2.53 -16.42
#